data_1c06d94166d6687ecfb05099ccca9cd1
#
_entry.id   1c06d94166d6687ecfb05099ccca9cd1
#
_cell.length_a   1.000
_cell.length_b   1.000
_cell.length_c   1.000
_cell.angle_alpha   90.00
_cell.angle_beta   90.00
_cell.angle_gamma   90.00
#
_symmetry.space_group_name_H-M   'P 1'
#
loop_
_entity.id
_entity.type
_entity.pdbx_description
1 polymer ?
#
loop_
_entity_poly.entity_id
_entity_poly.type
_entity_poly.pdbx_seq_one_letter_code
_entity_poly.pdbx_strand_id
1 'polypeptide(L)'
;MSKYKFETLQLHVGQEQADPATDARAVPIYQTTSYVFHNSKHAADRFGLADPGNIYGRLTNSTQEVLEKRIAALEGGSAALALASGSSAITYTIEALAANGGHIVAQKTIYGGSYNLLAHTLPQFGIETTFVDIHNLAEVEAAIKDNTRGIFIEILGNPNSDIPDIDAVSELAHKHGLPVVVDNTFGTPYLIRPFEHGADIVVHSATKFIGGHGTTLGGVVVESGKFDWKASGKYGNIAEPNPSYHGISFYDAVGPAAFVTYIRAILLRDTGAAISPFNAFLLLQGVETLSLRLDRHVENTKKVVDFLKNHPKVQKVNHPSLPDHPDHELYKKYFPNGGASIFTIEIKGGKEEAWKFIDNLKIFSLLANVADVKSLVIHPATTTHSQLSEEELAEQNIKQNTIRLSIGTEHIDDIIADLEGGFAAI
;
A
#
# COMPACT_ATOMS: atom_id res chain seq x y z
N MET A 1 3.01 -21.01 11.91
CA MET A 1 2.58 -20.67 10.52
C MET A 1 1.36 -21.49 10.16
N SER A 2 0.37 -20.88 9.54
CA SER A 2 -0.84 -21.54 9.09
C SER A 2 -0.53 -22.63 8.08
N LYS A 3 -1.21 -23.80 8.20
CA LYS A 3 -1.12 -24.91 7.22
C LYS A 3 -1.78 -24.57 5.89
N TYR A 4 -2.57 -23.52 5.84
CA TYR A 4 -3.41 -23.16 4.69
C TYR A 4 -2.67 -22.29 3.68
N LYS A 5 -3.08 -22.40 2.41
CA LYS A 5 -2.62 -21.58 1.30
C LYS A 5 -3.37 -20.26 1.26
N PHE A 6 -2.88 -19.33 0.45
CA PHE A 6 -3.38 -17.95 0.36
C PHE A 6 -4.90 -17.89 0.17
N GLU A 7 -5.44 -18.68 -0.76
CA GLU A 7 -6.86 -18.69 -1.14
C GLU A 7 -7.76 -19.15 0.03
N THR A 8 -7.24 -20.01 0.90
CA THR A 8 -7.95 -20.42 2.11
C THR A 8 -7.81 -19.35 3.21
N LEU A 9 -6.62 -18.76 3.36
CA LEU A 9 -6.39 -17.71 4.35
C LEU A 9 -7.26 -16.48 4.07
N GLN A 10 -7.36 -16.05 2.80
CA GLN A 10 -8.16 -14.88 2.42
C GLN A 10 -9.65 -15.01 2.72
N LEU A 11 -10.14 -16.25 2.89
CA LEU A 11 -11.54 -16.54 3.19
C LEU A 11 -11.82 -16.75 4.68
N HIS A 12 -10.85 -17.25 5.45
CA HIS A 12 -11.13 -17.81 6.77
C HIS A 12 -10.46 -17.11 7.94
N VAL A 13 -9.27 -16.51 7.76
CA VAL A 13 -8.55 -15.90 8.88
C VAL A 13 -9.34 -14.77 9.52
N GLY A 14 -9.40 -14.80 10.86
CA GLY A 14 -10.17 -13.86 11.69
C GLY A 14 -11.65 -14.22 11.82
N GLN A 15 -12.10 -15.29 11.11
CA GLN A 15 -13.50 -15.77 11.14
C GLN A 15 -13.54 -17.31 11.07
N GLU A 16 -12.60 -17.96 11.75
CA GLU A 16 -12.49 -19.42 11.80
C GLU A 16 -13.72 -20.07 12.45
N GLN A 17 -14.37 -19.32 13.35
CA GLN A 17 -15.62 -19.70 13.98
C GLN A 17 -16.75 -18.75 13.56
N ALA A 18 -17.99 -19.23 13.63
CA ALA A 18 -19.16 -18.37 13.48
C ALA A 18 -19.21 -17.33 14.60
N ASP A 19 -19.95 -16.24 14.40
CA ASP A 19 -20.17 -15.24 15.45
C ASP A 19 -20.75 -15.90 16.70
N PRO A 20 -20.10 -15.75 17.88
CA PRO A 20 -20.50 -16.49 19.09
C PRO A 20 -21.83 -16.05 19.68
N ALA A 21 -22.36 -14.89 19.29
CA ALA A 21 -23.61 -14.36 19.79
C ALA A 21 -24.83 -14.78 18.94
N THR A 22 -24.61 -15.00 17.64
CA THR A 22 -25.71 -15.16 16.66
C THR A 22 -25.55 -16.38 15.75
N ASP A 23 -24.44 -17.11 15.83
CA ASP A 23 -24.06 -18.17 14.90
C ASP A 23 -23.96 -17.72 13.42
N ALA A 24 -23.87 -16.40 13.18
CA ALA A 24 -23.75 -15.86 11.84
C ALA A 24 -22.47 -16.35 11.14
N ARG A 25 -22.60 -16.86 9.92
CA ARG A 25 -21.46 -17.32 9.12
C ARG A 25 -20.70 -16.15 8.48
N ALA A 26 -21.41 -15.11 8.02
CA ALA A 26 -20.79 -13.87 7.52
C ALA A 26 -20.25 -13.04 8.69
N VAL A 27 -19.21 -12.25 8.43
CA VAL A 27 -18.70 -11.29 9.44
C VAL A 27 -19.78 -10.26 9.75
N PRO A 28 -20.26 -10.14 11.01
CA PRO A 28 -21.22 -9.09 11.37
C PRO A 28 -20.62 -7.68 11.25
N ILE A 29 -21.46 -6.71 10.90
CA ILE A 29 -21.06 -5.30 10.91
C ILE A 29 -21.42 -4.71 12.27
N TYR A 30 -20.44 -4.57 13.15
CA TYR A 30 -20.60 -3.96 14.47
C TYR A 30 -20.55 -2.44 14.39
N GLN A 31 -21.64 -1.83 13.91
CA GLN A 31 -21.75 -0.37 13.74
C GLN A 31 -22.08 0.29 15.09
N THR A 32 -21.06 0.38 15.96
CA THR A 32 -21.16 0.99 17.30
C THR A 32 -19.97 1.86 17.62
N THR A 33 -20.17 2.91 18.43
CA THR A 33 -19.09 3.77 18.92
C THR A 33 -18.48 3.25 20.22
N SER A 34 -19.23 2.54 21.06
CA SER A 34 -18.81 2.20 22.42
C SER A 34 -19.38 0.86 22.86
N TYR A 35 -18.74 0.27 23.87
CA TYR A 35 -19.06 -1.03 24.41
C TYR A 35 -19.35 -0.93 25.91
N VAL A 36 -20.34 -1.69 26.39
CA VAL A 36 -20.77 -1.66 27.80
C VAL A 36 -19.85 -2.52 28.64
N PHE A 37 -19.43 -1.98 29.77
CA PHE A 37 -18.70 -2.74 30.81
C PHE A 37 -19.66 -3.45 31.75
N HIS A 38 -19.27 -4.61 32.26
CA HIS A 38 -20.11 -5.39 33.17
C HIS A 38 -20.22 -4.73 34.55
N ASN A 39 -19.17 -4.02 35.01
CA ASN A 39 -19.09 -3.27 36.23
C ASN A 39 -17.89 -2.32 36.24
N SER A 40 -17.73 -1.50 37.26
CA SER A 40 -16.64 -0.50 37.35
C SER A 40 -15.24 -1.13 37.39
N LYS A 41 -15.09 -2.32 37.96
CA LYS A 41 -13.81 -3.04 37.98
C LYS A 41 -13.43 -3.49 36.54
N HIS A 42 -14.37 -4.08 35.83
CA HIS A 42 -14.15 -4.45 34.41
C HIS A 42 -13.76 -3.24 33.55
N ALA A 43 -14.40 -2.09 33.76
CA ALA A 43 -14.00 -0.85 33.09
C ALA A 43 -12.55 -0.46 33.45
N ALA A 44 -12.19 -0.46 34.71
CA ALA A 44 -10.83 -0.13 35.14
C ALA A 44 -9.78 -1.10 34.58
N ASP A 45 -10.06 -2.38 34.59
CA ASP A 45 -9.16 -3.43 34.04
C ASP A 45 -8.94 -3.25 32.51
N ARG A 46 -10.00 -2.88 31.75
CA ARG A 46 -9.90 -2.56 30.31
C ARG A 46 -9.00 -1.34 30.05
N PHE A 47 -9.22 -0.25 30.76
CA PHE A 47 -8.41 0.96 30.63
C PHE A 47 -6.98 0.78 31.14
N GLY A 48 -6.79 -0.08 32.16
CA GLY A 48 -5.49 -0.45 32.70
C GLY A 48 -4.75 -1.53 31.90
N LEU A 49 -5.30 -2.00 30.76
CA LEU A 49 -4.76 -3.08 29.91
C LEU A 49 -4.62 -4.44 30.62
N ALA A 50 -5.29 -4.64 31.77
CA ALA A 50 -5.31 -5.88 32.49
C ALA A 50 -6.32 -6.90 31.90
N ASP A 51 -7.29 -6.44 31.13
CA ASP A 51 -8.30 -7.25 30.46
C ASP A 51 -8.41 -6.81 28.97
N PRO A 52 -8.11 -7.68 28.00
CA PRO A 52 -8.19 -7.34 26.60
C PRO A 52 -9.64 -7.21 26.09
N GLY A 53 -9.90 -6.34 25.11
CA GLY A 53 -11.17 -6.26 24.40
C GLY A 53 -11.60 -4.85 24.01
N ASN A 54 -12.82 -4.74 23.54
CA ASN A 54 -13.35 -3.49 23.00
C ASN A 54 -13.69 -2.47 24.10
N ILE A 55 -13.35 -1.22 23.86
CA ILE A 55 -13.67 -0.07 24.71
C ILE A 55 -14.47 0.95 23.89
N TYR A 56 -13.89 1.40 22.79
CA TYR A 56 -14.42 2.45 21.93
C TYR A 56 -14.06 2.18 20.46
N GLY A 57 -15.01 2.35 19.55
CA GLY A 57 -14.92 1.94 18.15
C GLY A 57 -13.79 2.58 17.34
N ARG A 58 -13.22 3.71 17.81
CA ARG A 58 -12.02 4.30 17.20
C ARG A 58 -10.77 3.46 17.46
N LEU A 59 -10.66 2.81 18.62
CA LEU A 59 -9.51 2.00 19.01
C LEU A 59 -9.63 0.57 18.52
N THR A 60 -10.79 -0.05 18.76
CA THR A 60 -11.04 -1.46 18.47
C THR A 60 -12.49 -1.67 18.04
N ASN A 61 -12.70 -2.54 17.06
CA ASN A 61 -14.01 -2.96 16.61
C ASN A 61 -13.92 -4.36 16.01
N SER A 62 -14.84 -5.25 16.34
CA SER A 62 -14.79 -6.66 15.93
C SER A 62 -14.82 -6.87 14.42
N THR A 63 -15.49 -6.01 13.64
CA THR A 63 -15.47 -6.09 12.17
C THR A 63 -14.11 -5.68 11.61
N GLN A 64 -13.54 -4.60 12.13
CA GLN A 64 -12.21 -4.12 11.74
C GLN A 64 -11.13 -5.15 12.09
N GLU A 65 -11.24 -5.79 13.25
CA GLU A 65 -10.31 -6.81 13.73
C GLU A 65 -10.20 -8.00 12.77
N VAL A 66 -11.30 -8.44 12.16
CA VAL A 66 -11.28 -9.50 11.15
C VAL A 66 -10.46 -9.08 9.93
N LEU A 67 -10.64 -7.85 9.44
CA LEU A 67 -9.85 -7.32 8.34
C LEU A 67 -8.36 -7.27 8.70
N GLU A 68 -8.03 -6.75 9.88
CA GLU A 68 -6.66 -6.63 10.37
C GLU A 68 -5.97 -7.99 10.48
N LYS A 69 -6.60 -8.97 11.12
CA LYS A 69 -6.08 -10.34 11.25
C LYS A 69 -5.86 -10.99 9.88
N ARG A 70 -6.82 -10.79 8.97
CA ARG A 70 -6.76 -11.38 7.63
C ARG A 70 -5.62 -10.81 6.81
N ILE A 71 -5.48 -9.49 6.73
CA ILE A 71 -4.38 -8.85 6.00
C ILE A 71 -3.02 -9.18 6.63
N ALA A 72 -2.90 -9.17 7.96
CA ALA A 72 -1.67 -9.59 8.64
C ALA A 72 -1.25 -11.01 8.23
N ALA A 73 -2.19 -11.95 8.23
CA ALA A 73 -1.91 -13.34 7.85
C ALA A 73 -1.55 -13.50 6.36
N LEU A 74 -2.19 -12.73 5.47
CA LEU A 74 -1.91 -12.75 4.03
C LEU A 74 -0.53 -12.19 3.70
N GLU A 75 -0.12 -11.10 4.36
CA GLU A 75 1.24 -10.54 4.24
C GLU A 75 2.32 -11.40 4.94
N GLY A 76 1.91 -12.26 5.88
CA GLY A 76 2.84 -12.99 6.74
C GLY A 76 3.41 -12.14 7.87
N GLY A 77 2.70 -11.09 8.25
CA GLY A 77 3.05 -10.20 9.37
C GLY A 77 2.55 -10.71 10.72
N SER A 78 2.99 -10.05 11.78
CA SER A 78 2.61 -10.33 13.17
C SER A 78 1.33 -9.63 13.59
N ALA A 79 1.09 -8.42 13.08
CA ALA A 79 -0.08 -7.59 13.39
C ALA A 79 -0.38 -6.61 12.25
N ALA A 80 -1.64 -6.17 12.17
CA ALA A 80 -2.07 -5.11 11.26
C ALA A 80 -3.02 -4.13 11.94
N LEU A 81 -3.11 -2.92 11.37
CA LEU A 81 -4.03 -1.86 11.76
C LEU A 81 -4.75 -1.31 10.54
N ALA A 82 -6.08 -1.36 10.55
CA ALA A 82 -6.91 -0.73 9.54
C ALA A 82 -7.20 0.74 9.87
N LEU A 83 -7.07 1.59 8.86
CA LEU A 83 -7.17 3.05 8.95
C LEU A 83 -8.11 3.59 7.85
N ALA A 84 -8.50 4.85 7.98
CA ALA A 84 -9.47 5.50 7.09
C ALA A 84 -9.02 5.59 5.61
N SER A 85 -7.71 5.59 5.36
CA SER A 85 -7.15 5.72 4.00
C SER A 85 -5.71 5.23 3.92
N GLY A 86 -5.22 4.96 2.70
CA GLY A 86 -3.79 4.70 2.47
C GLY A 86 -2.90 5.86 2.90
N SER A 87 -3.34 7.10 2.68
CA SER A 87 -2.60 8.29 3.15
C SER A 87 -2.46 8.30 4.67
N SER A 88 -3.51 7.93 5.43
CA SER A 88 -3.41 7.80 6.89
C SER A 88 -2.43 6.70 7.30
N ALA A 89 -2.40 5.58 6.57
CA ALA A 89 -1.47 4.49 6.84
C ALA A 89 -0.02 4.95 6.67
N ILE A 90 0.29 5.67 5.59
CA ILE A 90 1.63 6.24 5.35
C ILE A 90 1.95 7.29 6.40
N THR A 91 1.06 8.26 6.63
CA THR A 91 1.28 9.37 7.59
C THR A 91 1.60 8.82 8.98
N TYR A 92 0.76 7.93 9.51
CA TYR A 92 0.98 7.37 10.84
C TYR A 92 2.24 6.49 10.93
N THR A 93 2.59 5.79 9.85
CA THR A 93 3.84 5.03 9.78
C THR A 93 5.04 5.96 9.88
N ILE A 94 5.06 7.04 9.09
CA ILE A 94 6.16 8.01 9.09
C ILE A 94 6.23 8.79 10.40
N GLU A 95 5.10 9.24 10.95
CA GLU A 95 5.05 9.90 12.26
C GLU A 95 5.53 8.98 13.40
N ALA A 96 5.13 7.70 13.38
CA ALA A 96 5.60 6.73 14.38
C ALA A 96 7.11 6.51 14.34
N LEU A 97 7.72 6.58 13.16
CA LEU A 97 9.17 6.42 12.97
C LEU A 97 9.94 7.71 13.24
N ALA A 98 9.49 8.83 12.69
CA ALA A 98 10.31 10.02 12.48
C ALA A 98 9.81 11.30 13.16
N ALA A 99 8.78 11.26 13.99
CA ALA A 99 8.35 12.44 14.76
C ALA A 99 9.52 13.05 15.55
N ASN A 100 9.39 14.32 15.93
CA ASN A 100 10.38 15.08 16.71
C ASN A 100 11.75 15.29 16.01
N GLY A 101 11.72 15.66 14.73
CA GLY A 101 12.94 16.00 13.99
C GLY A 101 13.65 14.82 13.35
N GLY A 102 12.94 13.73 13.12
CA GLY A 102 13.45 12.58 12.37
C GLY A 102 13.51 12.84 10.87
N HIS A 103 14.21 11.94 10.18
CA HIS A 103 14.45 11.98 8.75
C HIS A 103 14.11 10.64 8.11
N ILE A 104 13.58 10.69 6.89
CA ILE A 104 13.26 9.51 6.05
C ILE A 104 14.08 9.59 4.77
N VAL A 105 14.63 8.46 4.35
CA VAL A 105 15.14 8.29 2.97
C VAL A 105 14.00 7.66 2.17
N ALA A 106 13.62 8.26 1.04
CA ALA A 106 12.51 7.79 0.24
C ALA A 106 12.88 7.60 -1.23
N GLN A 107 12.35 6.58 -1.86
CA GLN A 107 12.42 6.41 -3.32
C GLN A 107 11.78 7.63 -3.99
N LYS A 108 12.40 8.17 -5.05
CA LYS A 108 11.88 9.36 -5.75
C LYS A 108 10.68 9.07 -6.66
N THR A 109 10.59 7.85 -7.19
CA THR A 109 9.51 7.41 -8.11
C THR A 109 8.37 6.73 -7.33
N ILE A 110 7.71 7.46 -6.43
CA ILE A 110 6.57 7.00 -5.63
C ILE A 110 5.27 7.71 -6.04
N TYR A 111 4.15 7.23 -5.53
CA TYR A 111 2.85 7.86 -5.73
C TYR A 111 2.90 9.37 -5.40
N GLY A 112 2.39 10.21 -6.31
CA GLY A 112 2.46 11.67 -6.18
C GLY A 112 1.87 12.22 -4.87
N GLY A 113 0.84 11.57 -4.30
CA GLY A 113 0.31 11.94 -2.99
C GLY A 113 1.28 11.64 -1.84
N SER A 114 2.01 10.54 -1.90
CA SER A 114 3.07 10.20 -0.94
C SER A 114 4.26 11.12 -1.09
N TYR A 115 4.66 11.45 -2.32
CA TYR A 115 5.69 12.44 -2.58
C TYR A 115 5.32 13.80 -1.97
N ASN A 116 4.12 14.31 -2.26
CA ASN A 116 3.67 15.58 -1.70
C ASN A 116 3.58 15.59 -0.17
N LEU A 117 3.12 14.48 0.42
CA LEU A 117 3.11 14.28 1.88
C LEU A 117 4.53 14.44 2.47
N LEU A 118 5.48 13.70 1.91
CA LEU A 118 6.86 13.64 2.39
C LEU A 118 7.65 14.93 2.09
N ALA A 119 7.44 15.55 0.91
CA ALA A 119 8.18 16.73 0.48
C ALA A 119 7.67 18.05 1.09
N HIS A 120 6.36 18.16 1.33
CA HIS A 120 5.75 19.46 1.65
C HIS A 120 4.93 19.46 2.93
N THR A 121 4.21 18.39 3.25
CA THR A 121 3.31 18.38 4.41
C THR A 121 4.07 18.04 5.69
N LEU A 122 4.77 16.91 5.73
CA LEU A 122 5.47 16.47 6.93
C LEU A 122 6.65 17.35 7.38
N PRO A 123 7.35 18.08 6.50
CA PRO A 123 8.32 19.10 6.96
C PRO A 123 7.72 20.18 7.85
N GLN A 124 6.44 20.52 7.68
CA GLN A 124 5.73 21.46 8.56
C GLN A 124 5.55 20.91 9.99
N PHE A 125 5.66 19.60 10.15
CA PHE A 125 5.63 18.89 11.44
C PHE A 125 7.01 18.42 11.91
N GLY A 126 8.08 18.94 11.27
CA GLY A 126 9.46 18.67 11.66
C GLY A 126 9.99 17.31 11.22
N ILE A 127 9.43 16.70 10.20
CA ILE A 127 9.93 15.45 9.59
C ILE A 127 10.52 15.77 8.23
N GLU A 128 11.81 15.52 8.05
CA GLU A 128 12.51 15.75 6.78
C GLU A 128 12.58 14.48 5.93
N THR A 129 12.67 14.67 4.61
CA THR A 129 12.85 13.56 3.66
C THR A 129 13.93 13.87 2.64
N THR A 130 14.79 12.90 2.35
CA THR A 130 15.69 12.92 1.18
C THR A 130 15.20 11.89 0.17
N PHE A 131 14.86 12.33 -1.03
CA PHE A 131 14.49 11.48 -2.14
C PHE A 131 15.73 11.02 -2.90
N VAL A 132 15.77 9.73 -3.23
CA VAL A 132 16.94 9.09 -3.86
C VAL A 132 16.52 8.22 -5.04
N ASP A 133 17.45 7.97 -5.95
CA ASP A 133 17.33 6.88 -6.89
C ASP A 133 17.55 5.56 -6.16
N ILE A 134 16.47 4.80 -5.97
CA ILE A 134 16.52 3.57 -5.17
C ILE A 134 17.35 2.46 -5.82
N HIS A 135 17.61 2.53 -7.13
CA HIS A 135 18.50 1.61 -7.83
C HIS A 135 19.99 1.92 -7.59
N ASN A 136 20.31 3.11 -7.05
CA ASN A 136 21.66 3.51 -6.70
C ASN A 136 21.88 3.39 -5.18
N LEU A 137 22.29 2.19 -4.72
CA LEU A 137 22.50 1.94 -3.29
C LEU A 137 23.54 2.88 -2.64
N ALA A 138 24.52 3.37 -3.40
CA ALA A 138 25.48 4.33 -2.88
C ALA A 138 24.85 5.70 -2.59
N GLU A 139 23.87 6.13 -3.41
CA GLU A 139 23.07 7.33 -3.16
C GLU A 139 22.16 7.14 -1.95
N VAL A 140 21.52 5.96 -1.84
CA VAL A 140 20.69 5.60 -0.68
C VAL A 140 21.51 5.67 0.61
N GLU A 141 22.71 5.08 0.63
CA GLU A 141 23.59 5.07 1.81
C GLU A 141 24.08 6.49 2.15
N ALA A 142 24.46 7.29 1.15
CA ALA A 142 24.92 8.67 1.33
C ALA A 142 23.82 9.60 1.87
N ALA A 143 22.55 9.27 1.64
CA ALA A 143 21.39 10.02 2.16
C ALA A 143 21.07 9.72 3.63
N ILE A 144 21.65 8.68 4.22
CA ILE A 144 21.43 8.32 5.63
C ILE A 144 22.15 9.30 6.54
N LYS A 145 21.40 9.90 7.48
CA LYS A 145 21.87 10.86 8.50
C LYS A 145 21.71 10.25 9.89
N ASP A 146 22.28 10.85 10.91
CA ASP A 146 22.15 10.41 12.31
C ASP A 146 20.69 10.38 12.79
N ASN A 147 19.87 11.32 12.29
CA ASN A 147 18.45 11.40 12.58
C ASN A 147 17.57 10.60 11.61
N THR A 148 18.13 9.82 10.69
CA THR A 148 17.33 8.94 9.81
C THR A 148 16.64 7.86 10.64
N ARG A 149 15.37 7.60 10.32
CA ARG A 149 14.47 6.71 11.04
C ARG A 149 13.83 5.63 10.18
N GLY A 150 14.10 5.59 8.89
CA GLY A 150 13.60 4.54 8.00
C GLY A 150 13.84 4.85 6.54
N ILE A 151 13.67 3.82 5.72
CA ILE A 151 13.68 3.91 4.27
C ILE A 151 12.27 3.57 3.77
N PHE A 152 11.69 4.43 2.93
CA PHE A 152 10.35 4.26 2.36
C PHE A 152 10.46 3.97 0.86
N ILE A 153 9.87 2.85 0.42
CA ILE A 153 9.85 2.44 -0.99
C ILE A 153 8.45 1.98 -1.42
N GLU A 154 8.19 2.02 -2.70
CA GLU A 154 6.98 1.50 -3.34
C GLU A 154 7.36 0.35 -4.26
N ILE A 155 6.72 -0.83 -4.10
CA ILE A 155 7.15 -2.06 -4.81
C ILE A 155 6.90 -2.03 -6.32
N LEU A 156 5.90 -1.29 -6.75
CA LEU A 156 5.58 -1.02 -8.14
C LEU A 156 5.25 0.47 -8.23
N GLY A 157 6.22 1.26 -8.65
CA GLY A 157 6.13 2.72 -8.69
C GLY A 157 4.99 3.21 -9.60
N ASN A 158 4.35 4.28 -9.19
CA ASN A 158 3.27 4.91 -9.95
C ASN A 158 3.77 6.23 -10.58
N PRO A 159 3.78 6.36 -11.93
CA PRO A 159 2.97 5.58 -12.88
C PRO A 159 3.71 4.46 -13.62
N ASN A 160 5.01 4.34 -13.49
CA ASN A 160 5.88 3.61 -14.42
C ASN A 160 6.15 2.14 -14.05
N SER A 161 5.67 1.65 -12.89
CA SER A 161 5.93 0.29 -12.40
C SER A 161 7.42 -0.02 -12.17
N ASP A 162 8.20 0.98 -11.73
CA ASP A 162 9.59 0.79 -11.30
C ASP A 162 9.65 -0.18 -10.11
N ILE A 163 10.65 -1.05 -10.09
CA ILE A 163 10.78 -2.12 -9.08
C ILE A 163 12.09 -1.95 -8.31
N PRO A 164 12.06 -1.59 -7.01
CA PRO A 164 13.27 -1.57 -6.18
C PRO A 164 13.76 -2.99 -5.87
N ASP A 165 15.07 -3.17 -5.70
CA ASP A 165 15.61 -4.40 -5.12
C ASP A 165 15.43 -4.39 -3.60
N ILE A 166 14.30 -4.94 -3.12
CA ILE A 166 13.93 -4.94 -1.71
C ILE A 166 14.99 -5.63 -0.87
N ASP A 167 15.54 -6.76 -1.33
CA ASP A 167 16.57 -7.51 -0.59
C ASP A 167 17.79 -6.63 -0.34
N ALA A 168 18.28 -5.95 -1.38
CA ALA A 168 19.47 -5.10 -1.29
C ALA A 168 19.23 -3.85 -0.43
N VAL A 169 18.06 -3.21 -0.58
CA VAL A 169 17.68 -2.04 0.24
C VAL A 169 17.51 -2.42 1.70
N SER A 170 16.90 -3.58 1.98
CA SER A 170 16.70 -4.06 3.36
C SER A 170 18.03 -4.43 4.01
N GLU A 171 18.94 -5.10 3.30
CA GLU A 171 20.27 -5.39 3.82
C GLU A 171 21.04 -4.10 4.18
N LEU A 172 20.98 -3.09 3.32
CA LEU A 172 21.60 -1.80 3.58
C LEU A 172 20.96 -1.10 4.79
N ALA A 173 19.64 -1.00 4.84
CA ALA A 173 18.92 -0.35 5.93
C ALA A 173 19.24 -0.98 7.29
N HIS A 174 19.24 -2.31 7.37
CA HIS A 174 19.50 -3.06 8.60
C HIS A 174 20.92 -2.87 9.11
N LYS A 175 21.93 -2.71 8.23
CA LYS A 175 23.31 -2.35 8.63
C LYS A 175 23.35 -1.03 9.41
N HIS A 176 22.43 -0.11 9.13
CA HIS A 176 22.29 1.18 9.81
C HIS A 176 21.25 1.18 10.94
N GLY A 177 20.66 0.01 11.28
CA GLY A 177 19.60 -0.12 12.29
C GLY A 177 18.33 0.63 11.93
N LEU A 178 17.97 0.64 10.64
CA LEU A 178 16.79 1.30 10.09
C LEU A 178 15.79 0.27 9.57
N PRO A 179 14.47 0.43 9.82
CA PRO A 179 13.45 -0.38 9.21
C PRO A 179 13.19 0.07 7.76
N VAL A 180 12.75 -0.88 6.94
CA VAL A 180 12.26 -0.64 5.59
C VAL A 180 10.73 -0.70 5.57
N VAL A 181 10.12 0.38 5.08
CA VAL A 181 8.69 0.52 4.85
C VAL A 181 8.42 0.31 3.37
N VAL A 182 7.59 -0.65 3.04
CA VAL A 182 7.20 -0.94 1.65
C VAL A 182 5.72 -0.61 1.46
N ASP A 183 5.42 0.31 0.55
CA ASP A 183 4.06 0.44 0.03
C ASP A 183 3.80 -0.69 -0.98
N ASN A 184 3.03 -1.69 -0.54
CA ASN A 184 2.68 -2.87 -1.32
C ASN A 184 1.29 -2.77 -1.97
N THR A 185 0.80 -1.57 -2.18
CA THR A 185 -0.55 -1.32 -2.71
C THR A 185 -0.77 -2.02 -4.07
N PHE A 186 0.20 -1.98 -4.98
CA PHE A 186 0.09 -2.58 -6.31
C PHE A 186 0.56 -4.03 -6.38
N GLY A 187 1.49 -4.42 -5.50
CA GLY A 187 1.91 -5.81 -5.36
C GLY A 187 0.84 -6.67 -4.71
N THR A 188 0.19 -6.18 -3.70
CA THR A 188 -0.72 -6.90 -2.82
C THR A 188 -0.05 -8.11 -2.14
N PRO A 189 -0.60 -8.65 -1.05
CA PRO A 189 -0.02 -9.85 -0.43
C PRO A 189 -0.13 -11.11 -1.31
N TYR A 190 -0.86 -11.02 -2.43
CA TYR A 190 -1.02 -12.15 -3.36
C TYR A 190 0.13 -12.26 -4.36
N LEU A 191 0.58 -11.14 -4.95
CA LEU A 191 1.63 -11.16 -5.97
C LEU A 191 3.02 -11.15 -5.34
N ILE A 192 3.20 -10.46 -4.19
CA ILE A 192 4.47 -10.40 -3.46
C ILE A 192 4.23 -10.17 -1.96
N ARG A 193 5.08 -10.76 -1.13
CA ARG A 193 5.16 -10.51 0.32
C ARG A 193 6.49 -9.86 0.67
N PRO A 194 6.55 -8.55 0.84
CA PRO A 194 7.81 -7.85 1.12
C PRO A 194 8.55 -8.34 2.38
N PHE A 195 7.83 -8.91 3.36
CA PHE A 195 8.44 -9.50 4.56
C PHE A 195 9.32 -10.74 4.29
N GLU A 196 9.12 -11.41 3.15
CA GLU A 196 9.99 -12.50 2.69
C GLU A 196 11.30 -11.96 2.09
N HIS A 197 11.37 -10.64 1.84
CA HIS A 197 12.46 -9.90 1.24
C HIS A 197 13.09 -8.86 2.18
N GLY A 198 12.87 -8.99 3.50
CA GLY A 198 13.52 -8.16 4.50
C GLY A 198 12.79 -6.87 4.87
N ALA A 199 11.64 -6.55 4.28
CA ALA A 199 10.83 -5.43 4.75
C ALA A 199 10.39 -5.63 6.21
N ASP A 200 10.21 -4.52 6.94
CA ASP A 200 9.82 -4.54 8.35
C ASP A 200 8.38 -4.07 8.54
N ILE A 201 7.96 -3.12 7.72
CA ILE A 201 6.62 -2.55 7.73
C ILE A 201 6.09 -2.56 6.29
N VAL A 202 4.84 -2.97 6.13
CA VAL A 202 4.11 -2.87 4.86
C VAL A 202 2.91 -1.95 5.04
N VAL A 203 2.70 -1.06 4.09
CA VAL A 203 1.50 -0.22 4.03
C VAL A 203 0.70 -0.52 2.76
N HIS A 204 -0.61 -0.35 2.86
CA HIS A 204 -1.53 -0.49 1.73
C HIS A 204 -2.53 0.66 1.68
N SER A 205 -2.76 1.19 0.50
CA SER A 205 -4.06 1.76 0.18
C SER A 205 -5.03 0.62 -0.13
N ALA A 206 -5.78 0.17 0.88
CA ALA A 206 -6.77 -0.89 0.70
C ALA A 206 -7.92 -0.50 -0.25
N THR A 207 -8.04 0.78 -0.54
CA THR A 207 -8.91 1.37 -1.58
C THR A 207 -8.71 0.75 -2.95
N LYS A 208 -7.47 0.31 -3.25
CA LYS A 208 -7.03 -0.18 -4.56
C LYS A 208 -7.38 -1.67 -4.75
N PHE A 209 -6.45 -2.52 -5.14
CA PHE A 209 -6.71 -3.95 -5.39
C PHE A 209 -7.36 -4.71 -4.23
N ILE A 210 -7.06 -4.35 -2.98
CA ILE A 210 -7.66 -5.03 -1.81
C ILE A 210 -9.18 -4.88 -1.85
N GLY A 211 -9.71 -3.66 -1.94
CA GLY A 211 -11.13 -3.40 -2.15
C GLY A 211 -11.59 -3.75 -3.56
N GLY A 212 -10.87 -3.30 -4.55
CA GLY A 212 -10.98 -3.67 -5.96
C GLY A 212 -12.18 -3.11 -6.73
N HIS A 213 -13.10 -2.40 -6.08
CA HIS A 213 -14.38 -2.01 -6.68
C HIS A 213 -14.64 -0.48 -6.69
N GLY A 214 -13.68 0.31 -6.17
CA GLY A 214 -13.83 1.77 -6.10
C GLY A 214 -14.96 2.25 -5.16
N THR A 215 -15.43 1.39 -4.25
CA THR A 215 -16.62 1.65 -3.41
C THR A 215 -16.28 2.25 -2.05
N THR A 216 -15.04 2.09 -1.57
CA THR A 216 -14.65 2.55 -0.24
C THR A 216 -13.18 2.91 -0.14
N LEU A 217 -12.87 3.86 0.73
CA LEU A 217 -11.52 4.18 1.13
C LEU A 217 -11.10 3.30 2.31
N GLY A 218 -9.81 2.98 2.36
CA GLY A 218 -9.18 2.32 3.50
C GLY A 218 -7.67 2.28 3.36
N GLY A 219 -6.99 2.17 4.50
CA GLY A 219 -5.56 1.93 4.57
C GLY A 219 -5.26 0.80 5.55
N VAL A 220 -4.12 0.17 5.40
CA VAL A 220 -3.65 -0.84 6.34
C VAL A 220 -2.15 -0.67 6.55
N VAL A 221 -1.72 -0.76 7.81
CA VAL A 221 -0.32 -0.90 8.21
C VAL A 221 -0.13 -2.31 8.72
N VAL A 222 0.90 -3.00 8.26
CA VAL A 222 1.27 -4.36 8.72
C VAL A 222 2.69 -4.33 9.24
N GLU A 223 2.93 -4.97 10.39
CA GLU A 223 4.24 -5.12 11.00
C GLU A 223 4.74 -6.55 10.84
N SER A 224 6.01 -6.73 10.44
CA SER A 224 6.64 -8.05 10.32
C SER A 224 6.81 -8.75 11.68
N GLY A 225 7.02 -7.96 12.74
CA GLY A 225 7.39 -8.43 14.08
C GLY A 225 8.84 -8.89 14.20
N LYS A 226 9.68 -8.62 13.19
CA LYS A 226 11.09 -9.06 13.15
C LYS A 226 12.08 -7.96 13.50
N PHE A 227 11.71 -6.69 13.33
CA PHE A 227 12.59 -5.57 13.61
C PHE A 227 12.76 -5.37 15.12
N ASP A 228 14.02 -5.26 15.58
CA ASP A 228 14.30 -5.00 16.98
C ASP A 228 14.28 -3.50 17.27
N TRP A 229 13.14 -3.00 17.70
CA TRP A 229 12.90 -1.60 18.03
C TRP A 229 13.79 -1.08 19.15
N LYS A 230 14.31 -1.96 20.01
CA LYS A 230 15.13 -1.62 21.18
C LYS A 230 16.62 -1.57 20.84
N ALA A 231 17.10 -2.51 20.02
CA ALA A 231 18.52 -2.66 19.74
C ALA A 231 19.12 -1.44 19.01
N SER A 232 18.34 -0.78 18.13
CA SER A 232 18.82 0.39 17.38
C SER A 232 19.01 1.64 18.23
N GLY A 233 18.33 1.75 19.38
CA GLY A 233 18.31 2.93 20.25
C GLY A 233 17.61 4.17 19.66
N LYS A 234 16.96 4.03 18.50
CA LYS A 234 16.37 5.15 17.73
C LYS A 234 14.87 5.35 17.98
N TYR A 235 14.17 4.36 18.54
CA TYR A 235 12.70 4.32 18.63
C TYR A 235 12.21 4.26 20.07
N GLY A 236 12.65 5.23 20.87
CA GLY A 236 12.29 5.34 22.30
C GLY A 236 10.77 5.44 22.53
N ASN A 237 10.03 6.06 21.61
CA ASN A 237 8.56 6.14 21.66
C ASN A 237 7.87 4.76 21.64
N ILE A 238 8.52 3.72 21.11
CA ILE A 238 8.04 2.34 21.05
C ILE A 238 8.69 1.48 22.13
N ALA A 239 10.02 1.64 22.32
CA ALA A 239 10.84 0.75 23.12
C ALA A 239 11.01 1.18 24.59
N GLU A 240 10.79 2.45 24.91
CA GLU A 240 10.92 2.99 26.25
C GLU A 240 9.55 3.21 26.94
N PRO A 241 9.53 3.38 28.29
CA PRO A 241 8.30 3.67 29.02
C PRO A 241 7.59 4.92 28.53
N ASN A 242 6.33 4.77 28.06
CA ASN A 242 5.54 5.87 27.53
C ASN A 242 4.73 6.57 28.63
N PRO A 243 4.94 7.88 28.89
CA PRO A 243 4.27 8.60 29.98
C PRO A 243 2.75 8.74 29.77
N SER A 244 2.26 8.76 28.52
CA SER A 244 0.83 8.84 28.22
C SER A 244 0.12 7.48 28.34
N TYR A 245 0.89 6.40 28.56
CA TYR A 245 0.37 5.04 28.72
C TYR A 245 0.90 4.38 29.99
N HIS A 246 0.76 5.06 31.14
CA HIS A 246 1.12 4.57 32.49
C HIS A 246 2.57 4.09 32.62
N GLY A 247 3.51 4.59 31.78
CA GLY A 247 4.91 4.16 31.80
C GLY A 247 5.15 2.77 31.20
N ILE A 248 4.24 2.25 30.39
CA ILE A 248 4.41 0.97 29.70
C ILE A 248 5.28 1.19 28.46
N SER A 249 6.26 0.30 28.19
CA SER A 249 6.94 0.16 26.91
C SER A 249 6.07 -0.72 26.00
N PHE A 250 5.73 -0.25 24.82
CA PHE A 250 4.98 -1.04 23.83
C PHE A 250 5.76 -2.29 23.42
N TYR A 251 7.08 -2.15 23.22
CA TYR A 251 7.95 -3.28 22.87
C TYR A 251 7.93 -4.38 23.94
N ASP A 252 8.06 -4.03 25.21
CA ASP A 252 8.08 -5.00 26.28
C ASP A 252 6.68 -5.60 26.57
N ALA A 253 5.60 -4.85 26.27
CA ALA A 253 4.23 -5.28 26.53
C ALA A 253 3.66 -6.23 25.48
N VAL A 254 3.93 -5.98 24.19
CA VAL A 254 3.30 -6.72 23.09
C VAL A 254 4.29 -7.28 22.05
N GLY A 255 5.60 -7.11 22.25
CA GLY A 255 6.65 -7.71 21.45
C GLY A 255 6.48 -7.48 19.93
N PRO A 256 6.19 -8.54 19.14
CA PRO A 256 6.12 -8.46 17.67
C PRO A 256 5.02 -7.57 17.10
N ALA A 257 4.15 -7.00 17.93
CA ALA A 257 3.08 -6.10 17.52
C ALA A 257 3.28 -4.67 18.05
N ALA A 258 4.50 -4.32 18.49
CA ALA A 258 4.79 -3.07 19.18
C ALA A 258 4.53 -1.83 18.34
N PHE A 259 4.94 -1.84 17.07
CA PHE A 259 4.78 -0.72 16.15
C PHE A 259 3.31 -0.43 15.86
N VAL A 260 2.56 -1.45 15.46
CA VAL A 260 1.13 -1.34 15.16
C VAL A 260 0.34 -0.94 16.41
N THR A 261 0.71 -1.48 17.58
CA THR A 261 0.06 -1.12 18.83
C THR A 261 0.34 0.32 19.25
N TYR A 262 1.57 0.82 19.07
CA TYR A 262 1.89 2.22 19.27
C TYR A 262 1.03 3.14 18.39
N ILE A 263 0.93 2.85 17.09
CA ILE A 263 0.09 3.64 16.18
C ILE A 263 -1.37 3.63 16.66
N ARG A 264 -1.92 2.48 17.03
CA ARG A 264 -3.30 2.34 17.55
C ARG A 264 -3.53 3.13 18.82
N ALA A 265 -2.64 2.95 19.79
CA ALA A 265 -2.80 3.48 21.14
C ALA A 265 -2.52 4.99 21.24
N ILE A 266 -1.68 5.53 20.36
CA ILE A 266 -1.27 6.94 20.38
C ILE A 266 -1.86 7.68 19.17
N LEU A 267 -1.38 7.39 17.96
CA LEU A 267 -1.72 8.20 16.79
C LEU A 267 -3.20 8.07 16.40
N LEU A 268 -3.70 6.86 16.25
CA LEU A 268 -5.10 6.64 15.92
C LEU A 268 -6.04 7.15 17.02
N ARG A 269 -5.72 6.85 18.29
CA ARG A 269 -6.54 7.30 19.42
C ARG A 269 -6.69 8.81 19.45
N ASP A 270 -5.59 9.54 19.25
CA ASP A 270 -5.53 10.98 19.50
C ASP A 270 -5.86 11.81 18.26
N THR A 271 -5.58 11.32 17.03
CA THR A 271 -5.79 12.06 15.78
C THR A 271 -6.94 11.55 14.91
N GLY A 272 -7.40 10.29 15.14
CA GLY A 272 -8.75 9.87 14.79
C GLY A 272 -8.98 9.35 13.36
N ALA A 273 -7.96 8.94 12.59
CA ALA A 273 -8.15 8.38 11.24
C ALA A 273 -8.71 6.94 11.26
N ALA A 274 -9.79 6.72 12.01
CA ALA A 274 -10.44 5.43 12.17
C ALA A 274 -11.23 5.04 10.91
N ILE A 275 -11.10 3.78 10.48
CA ILE A 275 -11.96 3.22 9.44
C ILE A 275 -13.36 2.92 10.02
N SER A 276 -14.41 3.08 9.21
CA SER A 276 -15.74 2.65 9.64
C SER A 276 -15.87 1.12 9.56
N PRO A 277 -16.67 0.48 10.43
CA PRO A 277 -16.95 -0.96 10.35
C PRO A 277 -17.57 -1.36 9.00
N PHE A 278 -18.40 -0.50 8.42
CA PHE A 278 -18.97 -0.74 7.10
C PHE A 278 -17.93 -0.75 5.99
N ASN A 279 -16.96 0.18 6.01
CA ASN A 279 -15.86 0.19 5.06
C ASN A 279 -14.96 -1.05 5.24
N ALA A 280 -14.68 -1.44 6.49
CA ALA A 280 -13.93 -2.66 6.78
C ALA A 280 -14.64 -3.92 6.21
N PHE A 281 -15.96 -3.99 6.32
CA PHE A 281 -16.77 -5.06 5.73
C PHE A 281 -16.67 -5.07 4.20
N LEU A 282 -16.78 -3.92 3.53
CA LEU A 282 -16.61 -3.84 2.07
C LEU A 282 -15.21 -4.27 1.62
N LEU A 283 -14.17 -3.90 2.36
CA LEU A 283 -12.80 -4.35 2.10
C LEU A 283 -12.64 -5.85 2.29
N LEU A 284 -13.28 -6.44 3.31
CA LEU A 284 -13.31 -7.89 3.51
C LEU A 284 -13.93 -8.63 2.31
N GLN A 285 -15.03 -8.09 1.74
CA GLN A 285 -15.62 -8.64 0.52
C GLN A 285 -14.62 -8.62 -0.65
N GLY A 286 -13.84 -7.53 -0.77
CA GLY A 286 -12.76 -7.44 -1.75
C GLY A 286 -11.66 -8.47 -1.52
N VAL A 287 -11.20 -8.63 -0.28
CA VAL A 287 -10.16 -9.58 0.09
C VAL A 287 -10.54 -11.02 -0.26
N GLU A 288 -11.81 -11.42 -0.05
CA GLU A 288 -12.28 -12.78 -0.31
C GLU A 288 -12.12 -13.24 -1.76
N THR A 289 -12.02 -12.31 -2.71
CA THR A 289 -11.82 -12.59 -4.13
C THR A 289 -10.50 -12.04 -4.68
N LEU A 290 -9.58 -11.64 -3.82
CA LEU A 290 -8.35 -10.95 -4.23
C LEU A 290 -7.53 -11.78 -5.22
N SER A 291 -7.24 -13.03 -4.92
CA SER A 291 -6.46 -13.92 -5.79
C SER A 291 -7.10 -14.09 -7.18
N LEU A 292 -8.41 -14.36 -7.22
CA LEU A 292 -9.15 -14.54 -8.47
C LEU A 292 -9.12 -13.29 -9.37
N ARG A 293 -9.22 -12.11 -8.74
CA ARG A 293 -9.16 -10.83 -9.47
C ARG A 293 -7.76 -10.55 -9.98
N LEU A 294 -6.75 -10.77 -9.15
CA LEU A 294 -5.35 -10.52 -9.53
C LEU A 294 -4.90 -11.45 -10.66
N ASP A 295 -5.28 -12.73 -10.64
CA ASP A 295 -5.01 -13.65 -11.74
C ASP A 295 -5.59 -13.13 -13.06
N ARG A 296 -6.83 -12.65 -13.04
CA ARG A 296 -7.47 -12.09 -14.23
C ARG A 296 -6.83 -10.76 -14.67
N HIS A 297 -6.49 -9.86 -13.73
CA HIS A 297 -5.76 -8.63 -14.04
C HIS A 297 -4.44 -8.94 -14.73
N VAL A 298 -3.65 -9.87 -14.19
CA VAL A 298 -2.35 -10.27 -14.74
C VAL A 298 -2.50 -10.91 -16.12
N GLU A 299 -3.47 -11.82 -16.27
CA GLU A 299 -3.75 -12.47 -17.57
C GLU A 299 -4.09 -11.44 -18.65
N ASN A 300 -5.02 -10.54 -18.34
CA ASN A 300 -5.42 -9.48 -19.28
C ASN A 300 -4.25 -8.56 -19.59
N THR A 301 -3.48 -8.15 -18.57
CA THR A 301 -2.32 -7.27 -18.75
C THR A 301 -1.29 -7.86 -19.71
N LYS A 302 -0.94 -9.13 -19.56
CA LYS A 302 -0.01 -9.82 -20.45
C LYS A 302 -0.47 -9.72 -21.93
N LYS A 303 -1.76 -9.97 -22.19
CA LYS A 303 -2.35 -9.91 -23.53
C LYS A 303 -2.39 -8.48 -24.06
N VAL A 304 -2.70 -7.50 -23.24
CA VAL A 304 -2.69 -6.07 -23.61
C VAL A 304 -1.27 -5.61 -23.92
N VAL A 305 -0.27 -5.97 -23.12
CA VAL A 305 1.14 -5.65 -23.37
C VAL A 305 1.61 -6.27 -24.69
N ASP A 306 1.23 -7.53 -24.97
CA ASP A 306 1.56 -8.20 -26.23
C ASP A 306 0.92 -7.52 -27.46
N PHE A 307 -0.30 -7.05 -27.31
CA PHE A 307 -0.98 -6.28 -28.35
C PHE A 307 -0.30 -4.93 -28.58
N LEU A 308 -0.06 -4.16 -27.51
CA LEU A 308 0.47 -2.79 -27.58
C LEU A 308 1.91 -2.72 -28.10
N LYS A 309 2.79 -3.67 -27.72
CA LYS A 309 4.20 -3.66 -28.15
C LYS A 309 4.37 -3.78 -29.68
N ASN A 310 3.38 -4.35 -30.36
CA ASN A 310 3.38 -4.54 -31.80
C ASN A 310 2.50 -3.52 -32.54
N HIS A 311 1.81 -2.62 -31.82
CA HIS A 311 0.85 -1.71 -32.43
C HIS A 311 1.56 -0.54 -33.12
N PRO A 312 1.24 -0.21 -34.43
CA PRO A 312 1.98 0.78 -35.21
C PRO A 312 1.91 2.22 -34.68
N LYS A 313 0.91 2.55 -33.84
CA LYS A 313 0.74 3.87 -33.21
C LYS A 313 1.33 3.96 -31.79
N VAL A 314 1.85 2.87 -31.24
CA VAL A 314 2.57 2.86 -29.96
C VAL A 314 4.06 3.07 -30.23
N GLN A 315 4.64 3.98 -29.47
CA GLN A 315 6.08 4.28 -29.51
C GLN A 315 6.85 3.45 -28.48
N LYS A 316 6.27 3.30 -27.26
CA LYS A 316 6.87 2.55 -26.18
C LYS A 316 5.77 1.96 -25.28
N VAL A 317 5.99 0.76 -24.80
CA VAL A 317 5.25 0.17 -23.69
C VAL A 317 6.21 0.11 -22.50
N ASN A 318 5.87 0.75 -21.40
CA ASN A 318 6.69 0.78 -20.21
C ASN A 318 6.14 -0.25 -19.21
N HIS A 319 6.49 -1.53 -19.44
CA HIS A 319 6.05 -2.64 -18.60
C HIS A 319 7.21 -3.56 -18.26
N PRO A 320 7.44 -3.91 -16.98
CA PRO A 320 8.64 -4.64 -16.55
C PRO A 320 8.72 -6.09 -17.02
N SER A 321 7.65 -6.65 -17.60
CA SER A 321 7.72 -7.97 -18.24
C SER A 321 8.49 -7.96 -19.57
N LEU A 322 8.72 -6.80 -20.17
CA LEU A 322 9.45 -6.69 -21.44
C LEU A 322 10.95 -6.77 -21.20
N PRO A 323 11.69 -7.53 -22.03
CA PRO A 323 13.13 -7.79 -21.81
C PRO A 323 14.03 -6.54 -21.85
N ASP A 324 13.56 -5.47 -22.49
CA ASP A 324 14.27 -4.18 -22.60
C ASP A 324 13.95 -3.20 -21.47
N HIS A 325 13.07 -3.58 -20.55
CA HIS A 325 12.79 -2.77 -19.35
C HIS A 325 13.94 -2.86 -18.35
N PRO A 326 14.38 -1.75 -17.74
CA PRO A 326 15.50 -1.76 -16.77
C PRO A 326 15.30 -2.77 -15.64
N ASP A 327 14.08 -2.90 -15.14
CA ASP A 327 13.74 -3.75 -13.98
C ASP A 327 13.26 -5.15 -14.37
N HIS A 328 13.51 -5.60 -15.61
CA HIS A 328 13.04 -6.90 -16.08
C HIS A 328 13.49 -8.07 -15.17
N GLU A 329 14.74 -8.07 -14.74
CA GLU A 329 15.27 -9.13 -13.88
C GLU A 329 14.67 -9.07 -12.47
N LEU A 330 14.42 -7.87 -11.93
CA LEU A 330 13.72 -7.68 -10.65
C LEU A 330 12.25 -8.12 -10.75
N TYR A 331 11.61 -7.83 -11.89
CA TYR A 331 10.25 -8.32 -12.14
C TYR A 331 10.18 -9.85 -12.14
N LYS A 332 11.12 -10.53 -12.78
CA LYS A 332 11.18 -12.00 -12.75
C LYS A 332 11.44 -12.55 -11.35
N LYS A 333 12.28 -11.85 -10.57
CA LYS A 333 12.62 -12.22 -9.20
C LYS A 333 11.42 -12.10 -8.26
N TYR A 334 10.73 -10.95 -8.28
CA TYR A 334 9.69 -10.62 -7.31
C TYR A 334 8.28 -10.98 -7.75
N PHE A 335 8.02 -11.07 -9.04
CA PHE A 335 6.69 -11.33 -9.63
C PHE A 335 6.68 -12.56 -10.55
N PRO A 336 7.04 -13.76 -10.05
CA PRO A 336 7.13 -14.96 -10.90
C PRO A 336 5.78 -15.34 -11.53
N ASN A 337 4.66 -14.97 -10.91
CA ASN A 337 3.31 -15.19 -11.42
C ASN A 337 2.77 -14.02 -12.26
N GLY A 338 3.55 -12.95 -12.39
CA GLY A 338 3.17 -11.72 -13.08
C GLY A 338 2.70 -10.62 -12.13
N GLY A 339 2.51 -9.43 -12.67
CA GLY A 339 2.11 -8.22 -11.91
C GLY A 339 2.03 -7.01 -12.83
N ALA A 340 2.09 -5.81 -12.23
CA ALA A 340 2.14 -4.53 -12.93
C ALA A 340 0.96 -4.29 -13.88
N SER A 341 -0.27 -4.56 -13.42
CA SER A 341 -1.49 -4.29 -14.20
C SER A 341 -1.76 -2.79 -14.39
N ILE A 342 -0.96 -1.94 -13.76
CA ILE A 342 -0.93 -0.50 -13.95
C ILE A 342 0.43 -0.16 -14.58
N PHE A 343 0.41 0.40 -15.77
CA PHE A 343 1.64 0.74 -16.51
C PHE A 343 1.40 1.89 -17.47
N THR A 344 2.46 2.40 -18.09
CA THR A 344 2.36 3.50 -19.04
C THR A 344 2.71 3.06 -20.47
N ILE A 345 2.12 3.77 -21.42
CA ILE A 345 2.48 3.71 -22.83
C ILE A 345 2.80 5.11 -23.34
N GLU A 346 3.70 5.19 -24.32
CA GLU A 346 3.91 6.38 -25.13
C GLU A 346 3.33 6.11 -26.51
N ILE A 347 2.38 6.95 -26.95
CA ILE A 347 1.82 6.85 -28.30
C ILE A 347 2.58 7.73 -29.28
N LYS A 348 2.46 7.48 -30.57
CA LYS A 348 2.98 8.36 -31.58
C LYS A 348 2.16 9.65 -31.64
N GLY A 349 2.85 10.79 -31.66
CA GLY A 349 2.24 12.12 -31.59
C GLY A 349 2.58 12.83 -30.28
N GLY A 350 1.73 13.74 -29.86
CA GLY A 350 1.89 14.54 -28.66
C GLY A 350 0.68 14.45 -27.73
N LYS A 351 0.48 15.52 -26.97
CA LYS A 351 -0.63 15.66 -26.02
C LYS A 351 -2.02 15.54 -26.69
N GLU A 352 -2.18 16.16 -27.85
CA GLU A 352 -3.46 16.18 -28.56
C GLU A 352 -3.87 14.78 -29.02
N GLU A 353 -2.92 13.97 -29.52
CA GLU A 353 -3.16 12.59 -29.90
C GLU A 353 -3.47 11.74 -28.67
N ALA A 354 -2.77 11.95 -27.54
CA ALA A 354 -3.05 11.27 -26.29
C ALA A 354 -4.48 11.55 -25.80
N TRP A 355 -4.90 12.79 -25.84
CA TRP A 355 -6.26 13.16 -25.47
C TRP A 355 -7.31 12.57 -26.42
N LYS A 356 -7.10 12.66 -27.75
CA LYS A 356 -8.00 12.03 -28.73
C LYS A 356 -8.14 10.53 -28.52
N PHE A 357 -7.02 9.85 -28.25
CA PHE A 357 -7.04 8.42 -27.92
C PHE A 357 -7.93 8.16 -26.69
N ILE A 358 -7.66 8.84 -25.56
CA ILE A 358 -8.38 8.67 -24.30
C ILE A 358 -9.87 8.97 -24.47
N ASP A 359 -10.22 10.08 -25.12
CA ASP A 359 -11.61 10.54 -25.28
C ASP A 359 -12.47 9.63 -26.16
N ASN A 360 -11.84 8.75 -26.95
CA ASN A 360 -12.54 7.79 -27.80
C ASN A 360 -12.66 6.38 -27.21
N LEU A 361 -12.09 6.13 -26.03
CA LEU A 361 -12.31 4.88 -25.31
C LEU A 361 -13.74 4.82 -24.77
N LYS A 362 -14.31 3.62 -24.71
CA LYS A 362 -15.70 3.37 -24.29
C LYS A 362 -15.79 2.54 -23.00
N ILE A 363 -14.81 1.62 -22.81
CA ILE A 363 -14.72 0.73 -21.65
C ILE A 363 -13.83 1.36 -20.58
N PHE A 364 -12.67 1.89 -20.99
CA PHE A 364 -11.78 2.56 -20.05
C PHE A 364 -12.39 3.84 -19.51
N SER A 365 -12.55 3.93 -18.21
CA SER A 365 -13.03 5.15 -17.54
C SER A 365 -11.88 6.13 -17.32
N LEU A 366 -12.05 7.38 -17.75
CA LEU A 366 -11.11 8.46 -17.49
C LEU A 366 -11.35 9.02 -16.09
N LEU A 367 -10.46 8.70 -15.14
CA LEU A 367 -10.56 9.14 -13.76
C LEU A 367 -9.25 8.98 -12.98
N ALA A 368 -9.14 9.67 -11.83
CA ALA A 368 -7.97 9.64 -10.96
C ALA A 368 -8.01 8.44 -9.99
N ASN A 369 -8.15 7.22 -10.50
CA ASN A 369 -8.03 5.98 -9.73
C ASN A 369 -7.23 4.94 -10.52
N VAL A 370 -6.93 3.80 -9.88
CA VAL A 370 -6.24 2.63 -10.46
C VAL A 370 -6.65 1.38 -9.69
N ALA A 371 -6.31 0.20 -10.22
CA ALA A 371 -6.49 -1.07 -9.51
C ALA A 371 -7.97 -1.37 -9.16
N ASP A 372 -8.86 -1.01 -10.06
CA ASP A 372 -10.28 -1.35 -10.04
C ASP A 372 -10.53 -2.58 -10.94
N VAL A 373 -11.58 -3.33 -10.68
CA VAL A 373 -12.03 -4.41 -11.57
C VAL A 373 -12.38 -3.92 -12.97
N LYS A 374 -12.69 -2.62 -13.12
CA LYS A 374 -12.89 -1.95 -14.42
C LYS A 374 -11.60 -1.35 -14.91
N SER A 375 -11.40 -1.40 -16.23
CA SER A 375 -10.27 -0.74 -16.89
C SER A 375 -10.36 0.78 -16.78
N LEU A 376 -9.23 1.42 -16.41
CA LEU A 376 -9.13 2.85 -16.18
C LEU A 376 -7.98 3.44 -17.00
N VAL A 377 -8.11 4.72 -17.35
CA VAL A 377 -7.12 5.48 -18.09
C VAL A 377 -6.96 6.89 -17.54
N ILE A 378 -5.74 7.44 -17.64
CA ILE A 378 -5.51 8.85 -17.35
C ILE A 378 -4.29 9.36 -18.16
N HIS A 379 -4.24 10.69 -18.38
CA HIS A 379 -3.07 11.38 -18.91
C HIS A 379 -2.25 11.99 -17.77
N PRO A 380 -1.16 11.37 -17.31
CA PRO A 380 -0.45 11.79 -16.09
C PRO A 380 0.00 13.24 -16.11
N ALA A 381 0.63 13.68 -17.20
CA ALA A 381 1.24 15.02 -17.32
C ALA A 381 0.25 16.18 -17.08
N THR A 382 -1.02 16.00 -17.42
CA THR A 382 -2.05 17.06 -17.26
C THR A 382 -3.01 16.83 -16.12
N THR A 383 -2.80 15.78 -15.31
CA THR A 383 -3.70 15.41 -14.21
C THR A 383 -2.93 15.07 -12.93
N THR A 384 -2.58 13.80 -12.71
CA THR A 384 -1.95 13.34 -11.47
C THR A 384 -0.57 13.93 -11.20
N HIS A 385 0.11 14.42 -12.22
CA HIS A 385 1.45 15.02 -12.15
C HIS A 385 1.49 16.45 -12.70
N SER A 386 0.32 17.10 -12.82
CA SER A 386 0.19 18.46 -13.38
C SER A 386 0.87 19.56 -12.56
N GLN A 387 1.30 19.25 -11.33
CA GLN A 387 2.03 20.18 -10.46
C GLN A 387 3.54 20.15 -10.69
N LEU A 388 4.05 19.16 -11.43
CA LEU A 388 5.47 19.01 -11.74
C LEU A 388 5.88 19.91 -12.91
N SER A 389 7.10 20.42 -12.86
CA SER A 389 7.73 21.10 -14.00
C SER A 389 8.03 20.12 -15.15
N GLU A 390 8.40 20.63 -16.31
CA GLU A 390 8.79 19.78 -17.45
C GLU A 390 10.05 18.95 -17.14
N GLU A 391 10.99 19.52 -16.38
CA GLU A 391 12.19 18.82 -15.93
C GLU A 391 11.84 17.69 -14.97
N GLU A 392 10.97 17.94 -13.98
CA GLU A 392 10.53 16.93 -13.02
C GLU A 392 9.70 15.83 -13.67
N LEU A 393 8.87 16.15 -14.66
CA LEU A 393 8.16 15.15 -15.47
C LEU A 393 9.15 14.28 -16.26
N ALA A 394 10.19 14.89 -16.86
CA ALA A 394 11.21 14.15 -17.59
C ALA A 394 12.02 13.22 -16.68
N GLU A 395 12.37 13.64 -15.45
CA GLU A 395 13.03 12.81 -14.45
C GLU A 395 12.19 11.59 -14.05
N GLN A 396 10.86 11.72 -14.08
CA GLN A 396 9.93 10.62 -13.84
C GLN A 396 9.54 9.86 -15.10
N ASN A 397 10.23 10.08 -16.24
CA ASN A 397 9.91 9.48 -17.54
C ASN A 397 8.45 9.70 -17.98
N ILE A 398 7.85 10.83 -17.66
CA ILE A 398 6.50 11.22 -18.06
C ILE A 398 6.61 12.26 -19.17
N LYS A 399 6.15 11.91 -20.37
CA LYS A 399 6.12 12.79 -21.55
C LYS A 399 4.70 13.28 -21.82
N GLN A 400 4.56 14.24 -22.76
CA GLN A 400 3.26 14.77 -23.17
C GLN A 400 2.40 13.75 -23.95
N ASN A 401 2.97 12.66 -24.44
CA ASN A 401 2.29 11.55 -25.10
C ASN A 401 2.20 10.28 -24.21
N THR A 402 2.50 10.40 -22.92
CA THR A 402 2.41 9.30 -21.95
C THR A 402 0.97 9.13 -21.47
N ILE A 403 0.46 7.90 -21.54
CA ILE A 403 -0.86 7.50 -21.06
C ILE A 403 -0.66 6.40 -20.02
N ARG A 404 -1.31 6.51 -18.87
CA ARG A 404 -1.35 5.45 -17.87
C ARG A 404 -2.61 4.62 -18.04
N LEU A 405 -2.43 3.31 -18.13
CA LEU A 405 -3.48 2.30 -18.18
C LEU A 405 -3.54 1.54 -16.84
N SER A 406 -4.74 1.22 -16.39
CA SER A 406 -4.99 0.26 -15.31
C SER A 406 -5.93 -0.79 -15.89
N ILE A 407 -5.40 -1.98 -16.13
CA ILE A 407 -6.12 -3.03 -16.83
C ILE A 407 -7.07 -3.75 -15.87
N GLY A 408 -8.34 -3.81 -16.23
CA GLY A 408 -9.39 -4.43 -15.46
C GLY A 408 -9.58 -5.93 -15.74
N THR A 409 -10.74 -6.44 -15.32
CA THR A 409 -11.09 -7.87 -15.39
C THR A 409 -12.12 -8.18 -16.48
N GLU A 410 -12.43 -7.23 -17.36
CA GLU A 410 -13.36 -7.39 -18.48
C GLU A 410 -12.85 -8.48 -19.44
N HIS A 411 -13.68 -8.85 -20.41
CA HIS A 411 -13.26 -9.78 -21.44
C HIS A 411 -12.14 -9.16 -22.28
N ILE A 412 -11.07 -9.91 -22.51
CA ILE A 412 -9.85 -9.36 -23.15
C ILE A 412 -10.10 -8.85 -24.55
N ASP A 413 -10.98 -9.48 -25.34
CA ASP A 413 -11.28 -9.05 -26.70
C ASP A 413 -11.98 -7.69 -26.69
N ASP A 414 -12.80 -7.40 -25.70
CA ASP A 414 -13.46 -6.11 -25.53
C ASP A 414 -12.46 -5.02 -25.13
N ILE A 415 -11.52 -5.34 -24.24
CA ILE A 415 -10.43 -4.41 -23.87
C ILE A 415 -9.59 -4.04 -25.10
N ILE A 416 -9.19 -5.05 -25.89
CA ILE A 416 -8.38 -4.83 -27.10
C ILE A 416 -9.17 -4.04 -28.14
N ALA A 417 -10.45 -4.37 -28.36
CA ALA A 417 -11.30 -3.65 -29.30
C ALA A 417 -11.48 -2.17 -28.91
N ASP A 418 -11.58 -1.89 -27.61
CA ASP A 418 -11.69 -0.51 -27.11
C ASP A 418 -10.40 0.29 -27.33
N LEU A 419 -9.24 -0.33 -27.06
CA LEU A 419 -7.93 0.27 -27.34
C LEU A 419 -7.75 0.55 -28.86
N GLU A 420 -8.14 -0.39 -29.73
CA GLU A 420 -8.15 -0.18 -31.18
C GLU A 420 -9.07 0.98 -31.59
N GLY A 421 -10.23 1.11 -30.95
CA GLY A 421 -11.14 2.25 -31.16
C GLY A 421 -10.49 3.59 -30.80
N GLY A 422 -9.75 3.66 -29.69
CA GLY A 422 -8.94 4.82 -29.33
C GLY A 422 -7.85 5.13 -30.36
N PHE A 423 -7.11 4.10 -30.80
CA PHE A 423 -6.09 4.28 -31.84
C PHE A 423 -6.67 4.67 -33.21
N ALA A 424 -7.88 4.26 -33.55
CA ALA A 424 -8.52 4.66 -34.82
C ALA A 424 -8.81 6.17 -34.89
N ALA A 425 -8.90 6.84 -33.73
CA ALA A 425 -9.20 8.28 -33.65
C ALA A 425 -7.99 9.20 -33.84
N ILE A 426 -6.77 8.68 -33.87
CA ILE A 426 -5.51 9.44 -33.96
C ILE A 426 -4.71 9.15 -35.23
#